data_12cf39c7d19e67214c1ea75ffbc6c0e2
#
_entry.id   12cf39c7d19e67214c1ea75ffbc6c0e2
#
_cell.length_a   1.000
_cell.length_b   1.000
_cell.length_c   1.000
_cell.angle_alpha   90.00
_cell.angle_beta   90.00
_cell.angle_gamma   90.00
#
_symmetry.space_group_name_H-M   'P 1'
#
loop_
_entity.id
_entity.type
_entity.pdbx_description
1 polymer ?
#
loop_
_entity_poly.entity_id
_entity_poly.type
_entity_poly.pdbx_seq_one_letter_code
_entity_poly.pdbx_strand_id
1 'polypeptide(L)'
;MIPARGGIGTGVAGIERDPETLLPVVSDEGLASAAAAGDPGDRVVVLLARGDYVAAGELVAEARLADPQDLRLRMLDADVVRASGDPHRAITRLRGLLEEFAGTDREASLHELLGVLHHTTHDHLAAAHRFRRAVELRIAHADGPEAVETARRLLRAAERRAGEVR
;
A
#
# COMPACT_ATOMS: atom_id res chain seq x y z
N MET A 1 20.38 16.03 12.05
CA MET A 1 20.11 15.14 10.90
C MET A 1 19.69 13.78 11.48
N ILE A 2 18.39 13.51 11.47
CA ILE A 2 17.88 12.19 11.89
C ILE A 2 18.33 11.22 10.80
N PRO A 3 19.02 10.11 11.12
CA PRO A 3 19.35 9.11 10.11
C PRO A 3 18.02 8.63 9.49
N ALA A 4 17.93 8.70 8.17
CA ALA A 4 16.80 8.17 7.44
C ALA A 4 16.62 6.71 7.83
N ARG A 5 15.62 6.41 8.65
CA ARG A 5 15.16 5.05 8.89
C ARG A 5 14.71 4.56 7.52
N GLY A 6 15.49 3.66 6.90
CA GLY A 6 15.28 3.27 5.53
C GLY A 6 13.82 2.92 5.26
N GLY A 7 13.17 3.71 4.42
CA GLY A 7 11.77 3.58 4.07
C GLY A 7 11.47 2.22 3.42
N ILE A 8 10.21 1.83 3.37
CA ILE A 8 9.75 0.59 2.74
C ILE A 8 9.26 0.95 1.33
N GLY A 9 9.78 0.30 0.30
CA GLY A 9 9.45 0.60 -1.09
C GLY A 9 7.94 0.50 -1.39
N THR A 10 7.44 1.42 -2.20
CA THR A 10 6.05 1.42 -2.72
C THR A 10 5.97 0.87 -4.14
N GLY A 11 7.11 0.68 -4.80
CA GLY A 11 7.19 0.42 -6.24
C GLY A 11 7.13 1.67 -7.12
N VAL A 12 6.95 2.86 -6.52
CA VAL A 12 6.96 4.15 -7.22
C VAL A 12 8.24 4.90 -6.85
N ALA A 13 8.99 5.34 -7.86
CA ALA A 13 10.26 6.05 -7.66
C ALA A 13 10.06 7.32 -6.84
N GLY A 14 10.92 7.54 -5.85
CA GLY A 14 10.87 8.71 -4.96
C GLY A 14 9.77 8.65 -3.88
N ILE A 15 9.01 7.55 -3.81
CA ILE A 15 7.99 7.35 -2.78
C ILE A 15 8.31 6.08 -1.98
N GLU A 16 8.39 6.22 -0.68
CA GLU A 16 8.55 5.13 0.27
C GLU A 16 7.42 5.14 1.30
N ARG A 17 7.25 4.04 2.03
CA ARG A 17 6.40 4.02 3.21
C ARG A 17 7.21 4.35 4.44
N ASP A 18 6.71 5.24 5.25
CA ASP A 18 7.24 5.48 6.59
C ASP A 18 7.15 4.19 7.42
N PRO A 19 8.23 3.74 8.07
CA PRO A 19 8.25 2.44 8.76
C PRO A 19 7.40 2.40 10.06
N GLU A 20 6.90 3.53 10.54
CA GLU A 20 6.05 3.60 11.73
C GLU A 20 4.57 3.65 11.37
N THR A 21 4.23 4.49 10.40
CA THR A 21 2.83 4.71 9.98
C THR A 21 2.40 3.82 8.82
N LEU A 22 3.37 3.30 8.04
CA LEU A 22 3.20 2.60 6.76
C LEU A 22 2.51 3.43 5.67
N LEU A 23 2.36 4.74 5.90
CA LEU A 23 1.82 5.66 4.91
C LEU A 23 2.90 6.04 3.87
N PRO A 24 2.50 6.32 2.63
CA PRO A 24 3.43 6.78 1.61
C PRO A 24 3.93 8.18 1.95
N VAL A 25 5.23 8.38 1.78
CA VAL A 25 5.92 9.67 1.96
C VAL A 25 6.87 9.91 0.82
N VAL A 26 7.09 11.18 0.46
CA VAL A 26 8.07 11.54 -0.55
C VAL A 26 9.47 11.39 0.06
N SER A 27 10.28 10.51 -0.51
CA SER A 27 11.67 10.28 -0.12
C SER A 27 12.65 11.02 -1.04
N ASP A 28 12.27 11.24 -2.31
CA ASP A 28 13.02 12.02 -3.31
C ASP A 28 12.05 12.79 -4.20
N GLU A 29 12.06 14.13 -4.08
CA GLU A 29 11.12 14.99 -4.81
C GLU A 29 11.36 14.99 -6.32
N GLY A 30 12.61 14.85 -6.76
CA GLY A 30 12.93 14.80 -8.19
C GLY A 30 12.38 13.54 -8.84
N LEU A 31 12.58 12.39 -8.21
CA LEU A 31 12.03 11.12 -8.68
C LEU A 31 10.50 11.07 -8.57
N ALA A 32 9.92 11.59 -7.48
CA ALA A 32 8.48 11.67 -7.30
C ALA A 32 7.83 12.55 -8.38
N SER A 33 8.43 13.68 -8.72
CA SER A 33 7.94 14.56 -9.79
C SER A 33 8.02 13.89 -11.16
N ALA A 34 9.07 13.13 -11.44
CA ALA A 34 9.18 12.33 -12.65
C ALA A 34 8.11 11.23 -12.71
N ALA A 35 7.86 10.53 -11.60
CA ALA A 35 6.80 9.52 -11.49
C ALA A 35 5.40 10.14 -11.69
N ALA A 36 5.17 11.36 -11.19
CA ALA A 36 3.93 12.10 -11.38
C ALA A 36 3.65 12.49 -12.84
N ALA A 37 4.64 12.47 -13.71
CA ALA A 37 4.49 12.69 -15.16
C ALA A 37 4.18 11.39 -15.94
N GLY A 38 4.19 10.24 -15.28
CA GLY A 38 4.05 8.92 -15.88
C GLY A 38 2.63 8.34 -15.79
N ASP A 39 2.58 7.09 -15.43
CA ASP A 39 1.35 6.29 -15.32
C ASP A 39 0.35 6.88 -14.31
N PRO A 40 -0.98 6.83 -14.59
CA PRO A 40 -1.99 7.36 -13.68
C PRO A 40 -1.92 6.77 -12.26
N GLY A 41 -1.62 5.48 -12.11
CA GLY A 41 -1.45 4.84 -10.81
C GLY A 41 -0.27 5.41 -10.02
N ASP A 42 0.87 5.65 -10.67
CA ASP A 42 2.03 6.30 -10.04
C ASP A 42 1.70 7.72 -9.58
N ARG A 43 0.98 8.47 -10.41
CA ARG A 43 0.50 9.82 -10.07
C ARG A 43 -0.40 9.81 -8.84
N VAL A 44 -1.32 8.84 -8.72
CA VAL A 44 -2.18 8.69 -7.54
C VAL A 44 -1.33 8.44 -6.28
N VAL A 45 -0.32 7.57 -6.36
CA VAL A 45 0.58 7.29 -5.23
C VAL A 45 1.36 8.54 -4.80
N VAL A 46 1.85 9.33 -5.76
CA VAL A 46 2.53 10.61 -5.48
C VAL A 46 1.58 11.60 -4.80
N LEU A 47 0.35 11.73 -5.27
CA LEU A 47 -0.66 12.62 -4.66
C LEU A 47 -1.00 12.18 -3.23
N LEU A 48 -1.15 10.87 -2.99
CA LEU A 48 -1.34 10.34 -1.64
C LEU A 48 -0.17 10.67 -0.71
N ALA A 49 1.08 10.54 -1.20
CA ALA A 49 2.27 10.86 -0.44
C ALA A 49 2.40 12.37 -0.12
N ARG A 50 1.87 13.22 -0.98
CA ARG A 50 1.80 14.68 -0.78
C ARG A 50 0.61 15.14 0.06
N GLY A 51 -0.31 14.24 0.40
CA GLY A 51 -1.52 14.55 1.16
C GLY A 51 -2.64 15.21 0.32
N ASP A 52 -2.51 15.22 -1.00
CA ASP A 52 -3.54 15.75 -1.91
C ASP A 52 -4.58 14.66 -2.24
N TYR A 53 -5.41 14.34 -1.26
CA TYR A 53 -6.37 13.24 -1.34
C TYR A 53 -7.52 13.53 -2.29
N VAL A 54 -7.87 14.81 -2.48
CA VAL A 54 -8.92 15.23 -3.41
C VAL A 54 -8.48 14.95 -4.84
N ALA A 55 -7.31 15.48 -5.23
CA ALA A 55 -6.76 15.25 -6.56
C ALA A 55 -6.47 13.75 -6.82
N ALA A 56 -6.02 13.01 -5.80
CA ALA A 56 -5.85 11.56 -5.91
C ALA A 56 -7.18 10.84 -6.22
N GLY A 57 -8.28 11.25 -5.56
CA GLY A 57 -9.61 10.71 -5.77
C GLY A 57 -10.16 10.99 -7.16
N GLU A 58 -10.03 12.23 -7.65
CA GLU A 58 -10.44 12.63 -8.99
C GLU A 58 -9.68 11.83 -10.07
N LEU A 59 -8.35 11.74 -9.92
CA LEU A 59 -7.49 11.05 -10.87
C LEU A 59 -7.78 9.54 -10.92
N VAL A 60 -7.93 8.88 -9.77
CA VAL A 60 -8.22 7.44 -9.75
C VAL A 60 -9.61 7.14 -10.30
N ALA A 61 -10.59 8.01 -10.07
CA ALA A 61 -11.92 7.87 -10.64
C ALA A 61 -11.89 7.99 -12.18
N GLU A 62 -11.18 8.99 -12.71
CA GLU A 62 -10.99 9.17 -14.14
C GLU A 62 -10.26 7.96 -14.78
N ALA A 63 -9.15 7.52 -14.20
CA ALA A 63 -8.39 6.38 -14.70
C ALA A 63 -9.23 5.10 -14.71
N ARG A 64 -10.09 4.88 -13.71
CA ARG A 64 -11.00 3.74 -13.64
C ARG A 64 -12.14 3.78 -14.66
N LEU A 65 -12.49 4.95 -15.19
CA LEU A 65 -13.45 5.02 -16.31
C LEU A 65 -12.84 4.44 -17.59
N ALA A 66 -11.53 4.62 -17.78
CA ALA A 66 -10.81 4.07 -18.94
C ALA A 66 -10.56 2.56 -18.79
N ASP A 67 -10.20 2.09 -17.60
CA ASP A 67 -10.00 0.68 -17.28
C ASP A 67 -10.63 0.29 -15.93
N PRO A 68 -11.93 -0.07 -15.93
CA PRO A 68 -12.65 -0.41 -14.70
C PRO A 68 -12.17 -1.69 -14.02
N GLN A 69 -11.47 -2.57 -14.75
CA GLN A 69 -11.02 -3.87 -14.26
C GLN A 69 -9.55 -3.86 -13.79
N ASP A 70 -8.83 -2.78 -14.02
CA ASP A 70 -7.45 -2.67 -13.53
C ASP A 70 -7.41 -2.81 -12.01
N LEU A 71 -6.80 -3.91 -11.53
CA LEU A 71 -6.73 -4.21 -10.11
C LEU A 71 -5.94 -3.14 -9.35
N ARG A 72 -4.83 -2.64 -9.92
CA ARG A 72 -4.01 -1.61 -9.27
C ARG A 72 -4.82 -0.34 -9.02
N LEU A 73 -5.59 0.12 -10.00
CA LEU A 73 -6.46 1.29 -9.86
C LEU A 73 -7.59 1.04 -8.84
N ARG A 74 -8.15 -0.18 -8.79
CA ARG A 74 -9.16 -0.57 -7.79
C ARG A 74 -8.58 -0.59 -6.37
N MET A 75 -7.34 -1.04 -6.20
CA MET A 75 -6.61 -1.01 -4.94
C MET A 75 -6.30 0.44 -4.51
N LEU A 76 -5.83 1.27 -5.43
CA LEU A 76 -5.56 2.68 -5.18
C LEU A 76 -6.82 3.46 -4.81
N ASP A 77 -7.96 3.18 -5.45
CA ASP A 77 -9.26 3.75 -5.06
C ASP A 77 -9.62 3.41 -3.60
N ALA A 78 -9.36 2.19 -3.15
CA ALA A 78 -9.54 1.83 -1.74
C ALA A 78 -8.56 2.60 -0.83
N ASP A 79 -7.30 2.79 -1.23
CA ASP A 79 -6.33 3.56 -0.45
C ASP A 79 -6.68 5.05 -0.36
N VAL A 80 -7.22 5.63 -1.45
CA VAL A 80 -7.78 6.99 -1.44
C VAL A 80 -8.96 7.10 -0.47
N VAL A 81 -9.87 6.13 -0.44
CA VAL A 81 -10.99 6.10 0.52
C VAL A 81 -10.49 6.10 1.97
N ARG A 82 -9.45 5.30 2.27
CA ARG A 82 -8.77 5.33 3.58
C ARG A 82 -8.21 6.72 3.88
N ALA A 83 -7.46 7.29 2.95
CA ALA A 83 -6.82 8.61 3.11
C ALA A 83 -7.83 9.74 3.29
N SER A 84 -9.02 9.60 2.70
CA SER A 84 -10.14 10.52 2.86
C SER A 84 -10.92 10.34 4.16
N GLY A 85 -10.48 9.44 5.06
CA GLY A 85 -11.02 9.31 6.42
C GLY A 85 -12.01 8.16 6.61
N ASP A 86 -12.18 7.26 5.65
CA ASP A 86 -13.06 6.09 5.79
C ASP A 86 -12.29 4.76 5.62
N PRO A 87 -11.44 4.39 6.59
CA PRO A 87 -10.65 3.17 6.52
C PRO A 87 -11.51 1.90 6.57
N HIS A 88 -12.66 1.91 7.22
CA HIS A 88 -13.53 0.73 7.28
C HIS A 88 -14.15 0.41 5.93
N ARG A 89 -14.58 1.41 5.20
CA ARG A 89 -15.07 1.25 3.81
C ARG A 89 -13.95 0.77 2.89
N ALA A 90 -12.74 1.28 3.05
CA ALA A 90 -11.57 0.82 2.30
C ALA A 90 -11.27 -0.67 2.57
N ILE A 91 -11.28 -1.11 3.84
CA ILE A 91 -11.11 -2.52 4.22
C ILE A 91 -12.18 -3.40 3.57
N THR A 92 -13.44 -2.98 3.60
CA THR A 92 -14.55 -3.72 2.97
C THR A 92 -14.35 -3.89 1.46
N ARG A 93 -13.93 -2.83 0.76
CA ARG A 93 -13.60 -2.89 -0.67
C ARG A 93 -12.46 -3.88 -0.97
N LEU A 94 -11.36 -3.81 -0.19
CA LEU A 94 -10.22 -4.70 -0.40
C LEU A 94 -10.55 -6.17 -0.07
N ARG A 95 -11.43 -6.44 0.90
CA ARG A 95 -11.90 -7.80 1.17
C ARG A 95 -12.66 -8.37 -0.02
N GLY A 96 -13.53 -7.59 -0.67
CA GLY A 96 -14.19 -8.01 -1.90
C GLY A 96 -13.22 -8.32 -3.03
N LEU A 97 -12.16 -7.49 -3.19
CA LEU A 97 -11.09 -7.77 -4.16
C LEU A 97 -10.32 -9.06 -3.79
N LEU A 98 -10.05 -9.27 -2.52
CA LEU A 98 -9.34 -10.46 -2.06
C LEU A 98 -10.14 -11.75 -2.35
N GLU A 99 -11.46 -11.72 -2.20
CA GLU A 99 -12.34 -12.85 -2.58
C GLU A 99 -12.32 -13.08 -4.10
N GLU A 100 -12.36 -12.01 -4.90
CA GLU A 100 -12.32 -12.07 -6.37
C GLU A 100 -11.00 -12.62 -6.90
N PHE A 101 -9.87 -12.28 -6.28
CA PHE A 101 -8.52 -12.64 -6.72
C PHE A 101 -7.85 -13.72 -5.87
N ALA A 102 -8.62 -14.47 -5.05
CA ALA A 102 -8.10 -15.55 -4.23
C ALA A 102 -7.43 -16.63 -5.09
N GLY A 103 -6.26 -17.10 -4.69
CA GLY A 103 -5.48 -18.11 -5.39
C GLY A 103 -4.72 -17.61 -6.62
N THR A 104 -4.75 -16.30 -6.91
CA THR A 104 -3.97 -15.70 -8.00
C THR A 104 -2.66 -15.10 -7.49
N ASP A 105 -1.74 -14.78 -8.41
CA ASP A 105 -0.50 -14.04 -8.14
C ASP A 105 -0.75 -12.62 -7.57
N ARG A 106 -1.98 -12.12 -7.67
CA ARG A 106 -2.39 -10.81 -7.16
C ARG A 106 -2.75 -10.81 -5.68
N GLU A 107 -3.02 -11.98 -5.10
CA GLU A 107 -3.47 -12.12 -3.70
C GLU A 107 -2.48 -11.51 -2.71
N ALA A 108 -1.17 -11.66 -2.93
CA ALA A 108 -0.14 -11.11 -2.04
C ALA A 108 -0.22 -9.58 -1.89
N SER A 109 -0.37 -8.85 -3.00
CA SER A 109 -0.48 -7.38 -2.98
C SER A 109 -1.74 -6.90 -2.26
N LEU A 110 -2.85 -7.64 -2.36
CA LEU A 110 -4.09 -7.35 -1.64
C LEU A 110 -3.92 -7.54 -0.13
N HIS A 111 -3.22 -8.60 0.29
CA HIS A 111 -2.86 -8.80 1.69
C HIS A 111 -1.94 -7.69 2.22
N GLU A 112 -0.97 -7.24 1.44
CA GLU A 112 -0.10 -6.12 1.82
C GLU A 112 -0.92 -4.84 2.06
N LEU A 113 -1.80 -4.46 1.14
CA LEU A 113 -2.61 -3.25 1.31
C LEU A 113 -3.61 -3.38 2.46
N LEU A 114 -4.27 -4.54 2.63
CA LEU A 114 -5.11 -4.80 3.81
C LEU A 114 -4.31 -4.70 5.12
N GLY A 115 -3.08 -5.20 5.13
CA GLY A 115 -2.18 -5.05 6.28
C GLY A 115 -1.90 -3.59 6.60
N VAL A 116 -1.63 -2.77 5.59
CA VAL A 116 -1.44 -1.31 5.77
C VAL A 116 -2.71 -0.68 6.35
N LEU A 117 -3.89 -0.99 5.84
CA LEU A 117 -5.15 -0.46 6.34
C LEU A 117 -5.41 -0.84 7.81
N HIS A 118 -5.19 -2.09 8.17
CA HIS A 118 -5.29 -2.53 9.58
C HIS A 118 -4.26 -1.81 10.47
N HIS A 119 -3.04 -1.59 9.97
CA HIS A 119 -2.02 -0.86 10.72
C HIS A 119 -2.45 0.59 10.99
N THR A 120 -3.04 1.27 10.01
CA THR A 120 -3.53 2.66 10.16
C THR A 120 -4.75 2.78 11.08
N THR A 121 -5.49 1.70 11.30
CA THR A 121 -6.58 1.63 12.28
C THR A 121 -6.12 1.10 13.65
N HIS A 122 -4.80 0.99 13.88
CA HIS A 122 -4.17 0.47 15.11
C HIS A 122 -4.48 -1.00 15.41
N ASP A 123 -5.04 -1.76 14.47
CA ASP A 123 -5.19 -3.21 14.56
C ASP A 123 -3.91 -3.91 14.07
N HIS A 124 -2.84 -3.76 14.87
CA HIS A 124 -1.51 -4.23 14.50
C HIS A 124 -1.41 -5.76 14.45
N LEU A 125 -2.25 -6.48 15.19
CA LEU A 125 -2.31 -7.94 15.14
C LEU A 125 -2.91 -8.41 13.81
N ALA A 126 -4.02 -7.83 13.37
CA ALA A 126 -4.59 -8.12 12.05
C ALA A 126 -3.62 -7.70 10.94
N ALA A 127 -2.95 -6.56 11.06
CA ALA A 127 -1.92 -6.13 10.12
C ALA A 127 -0.80 -7.17 9.98
N ALA A 128 -0.23 -7.64 11.10
CA ALA A 128 0.81 -8.65 11.09
C ALA A 128 0.34 -9.96 10.45
N HIS A 129 -0.89 -10.40 10.74
CA HIS A 129 -1.48 -11.58 10.10
C HIS A 129 -1.55 -11.43 8.57
N ARG A 130 -2.01 -10.27 8.08
CA ARG A 130 -2.09 -9.99 6.64
C ARG A 130 -0.71 -9.97 5.98
N PHE A 131 0.27 -9.30 6.59
CA PHE A 131 1.63 -9.24 6.05
C PHE A 131 2.33 -10.62 6.06
N ARG A 132 2.09 -11.45 7.09
CA ARG A 132 2.61 -12.82 7.13
C ARG A 132 2.07 -13.63 5.95
N ARG A 133 0.77 -13.51 5.68
CA ARG A 133 0.17 -14.18 4.52
C ARG A 133 0.76 -13.68 3.20
N ALA A 134 1.02 -12.37 3.07
CA ALA A 134 1.68 -11.82 1.88
C ALA A 134 3.09 -12.40 1.69
N VAL A 135 3.89 -12.50 2.76
CA VAL A 135 5.24 -13.12 2.70
C VAL A 135 5.16 -14.57 2.22
N GLU A 136 4.23 -15.36 2.76
CA GLU A 136 4.04 -16.77 2.36
C GLU A 136 3.70 -16.88 0.86
N LEU A 137 2.77 -16.05 0.38
CA LEU A 137 2.36 -16.03 -1.02
C LEU A 137 3.49 -15.59 -1.95
N ARG A 138 4.23 -14.53 -1.59
CA ARG A 138 5.40 -14.06 -2.38
C ARG A 138 6.46 -15.17 -2.52
N ILE A 139 6.70 -15.92 -1.46
CA ILE A 139 7.64 -17.06 -1.49
C ILE A 139 7.06 -18.19 -2.35
N ALA A 140 5.80 -18.55 -2.17
CA ALA A 140 5.14 -19.62 -2.92
C ALA A 140 5.08 -19.35 -4.42
N HIS A 141 4.92 -18.10 -4.83
CA HIS A 141 4.90 -17.68 -6.24
C HIS A 141 6.30 -17.41 -6.81
N ALA A 142 7.36 -17.63 -6.03
CA ALA A 142 8.74 -17.32 -6.41
C ALA A 142 8.95 -15.87 -6.87
N ASP A 143 8.26 -14.93 -6.22
CA ASP A 143 8.43 -13.51 -6.49
C ASP A 143 9.88 -13.09 -6.21
N GLY A 144 10.35 -12.04 -6.88
CA GLY A 144 11.72 -11.57 -6.74
C GLY A 144 12.09 -11.23 -5.29
N PRO A 145 13.40 -11.31 -4.93
CA PRO A 145 13.87 -11.13 -3.55
C PRO A 145 13.49 -9.76 -2.97
N GLU A 146 13.38 -8.73 -3.79
CA GLU A 146 12.99 -7.38 -3.37
C GLU A 146 11.52 -7.35 -2.90
N ALA A 147 10.61 -8.01 -3.62
CA ALA A 147 9.20 -8.09 -3.25
C ALA A 147 9.01 -8.85 -1.93
N VAL A 148 9.72 -9.97 -1.76
CA VAL A 148 9.70 -10.76 -0.51
C VAL A 148 10.25 -9.94 0.65
N GLU A 149 11.36 -9.21 0.45
CA GLU A 149 11.96 -8.40 1.53
C GLU A 149 11.07 -7.20 1.88
N THR A 150 10.41 -6.58 0.92
CA THR A 150 9.41 -5.53 1.16
C THR A 150 8.28 -6.05 2.07
N ALA A 151 7.69 -7.20 1.74
CA ALA A 151 6.66 -7.82 2.56
C ALA A 151 7.15 -8.16 3.98
N ARG A 152 8.39 -8.66 4.12
CA ARG A 152 9.01 -8.91 5.44
C ARG A 152 9.20 -7.64 6.26
N ARG A 153 9.58 -6.52 5.62
CA ARG A 153 9.74 -5.23 6.31
C ARG A 153 8.40 -4.70 6.83
N LEU A 154 7.33 -4.84 6.05
CA LEU A 154 5.96 -4.52 6.47
C LEU A 154 5.54 -5.37 7.68
N LEU A 155 5.80 -6.67 7.64
CA LEU A 155 5.52 -7.59 8.74
C LEU A 155 6.25 -7.17 10.02
N ARG A 156 7.57 -6.95 9.95
CA ARG A 156 8.38 -6.49 11.10
C ARG A 156 7.87 -5.17 11.69
N ALA A 157 7.41 -4.24 10.86
CA ALA A 157 6.83 -2.98 11.33
C ALA A 157 5.55 -3.21 12.15
N ALA A 158 4.64 -4.05 11.67
CA ALA A 158 3.41 -4.37 12.39
C ALA A 158 3.67 -5.15 13.68
N GLU A 159 4.61 -6.12 13.67
CA GLU A 159 4.96 -6.91 14.86
C GLU A 159 5.59 -6.05 15.97
N ARG A 160 6.44 -5.08 15.63
CA ARG A 160 6.97 -4.12 16.61
C ARG A 160 5.84 -3.38 17.29
N ARG A 161 4.89 -2.82 16.53
CA ARG A 161 3.75 -2.09 17.11
C ARG A 161 2.82 -2.99 17.93
N ALA A 162 2.58 -4.22 17.49
CA ALA A 162 1.80 -5.18 18.27
C ALA A 162 2.47 -5.57 19.60
N GLY A 163 3.81 -5.56 19.67
CA GLY A 163 4.57 -5.81 20.90
C GLY A 163 4.58 -4.63 21.87
N GLU A 164 4.45 -3.40 21.39
CA GLU A 164 4.41 -2.18 22.23
C GLU A 164 3.08 -2.00 22.96
N VAL A 165 2.01 -2.68 22.55
CA VAL A 165 0.66 -2.57 23.13
C VAL A 165 0.43 -3.57 24.29
N ARG A 166 1.42 -4.42 24.59
CA ARG A 166 1.42 -5.37 25.74
C ARG A 166 2.13 -4.74 26.95
#